data_6b4bdcd7b0ba96735f37fc633e598f63
#
_entry.id   6b4bdcd7b0ba96735f37fc633e598f63
#
_cell.length_a   1.000
_cell.length_b   1.000
_cell.length_c   1.000
_cell.angle_alpha   90.00
_cell.angle_beta   90.00
_cell.angle_gamma   90.00
#
_symmetry.space_group_name_H-M   'P 1'
#
loop_
_entity.id
_entity.type
_entity.pdbx_description
1 polymer ?
#
loop_
_entity_poly.entity_id
_entity_poly.type
_entity_poly.pdbx_seq_one_letter_code
_entity_poly.pdbx_strand_id
1 'polypeptide(L)'
;IYCSIIDNIGKGMTPKFVTANWEENGYASEQDAINEFWGWPEDESNTEAVENAIRTYARAVADTLNKYGYDGFDIDYEPVAGPYHGNIVKQSDNNNFFSFGDELVKYFGPKSGTGKLLVIDGEPQRITDRPEIGHYFDYFIIQAYSCSGDGNLNGRLIDGNVWGPALISTFGEELGEEKVTNMTIMTENFEAVDIAMNGGYDFTDSYGNKMKSLEGMARWVPRNGFQKAGVGAYRMEAEFGTNPEYKNMRNAIQIMNPSSHTLLKK
;
A
#
# COMPACT_ATOMS: atom_id res chain seq x y z
N ILE A 1 10.94 -0.03 5.63
CA ILE A 1 9.73 -0.82 5.34
C ILE A 1 10.03 -1.69 4.13
N TYR A 2 9.51 -2.92 4.13
CA TYR A 2 9.54 -3.82 2.98
C TYR A 2 8.14 -3.89 2.38
N CYS A 3 7.99 -3.58 1.11
CA CYS A 3 6.73 -3.66 0.38
C CYS A 3 6.65 -4.93 -0.47
N SER A 4 5.49 -5.58 -0.50
CA SER A 4 5.24 -6.75 -1.33
C SER A 4 3.77 -6.87 -1.72
N ILE A 5 3.54 -7.20 -2.99
CA ILE A 5 2.23 -7.68 -3.44
C ILE A 5 1.94 -9.01 -2.74
N ILE A 6 0.80 -9.09 -2.07
CA ILE A 6 0.33 -10.29 -1.42
C ILE A 6 -0.95 -10.77 -2.11
N ASP A 7 -0.79 -11.61 -3.10
CA ASP A 7 -1.90 -12.28 -3.80
C ASP A 7 -1.97 -13.77 -3.43
N ASN A 8 -0.82 -14.44 -3.43
CA ASN A 8 -0.70 -15.86 -3.08
C ASN A 8 0.15 -16.07 -1.83
N ILE A 9 -0.13 -17.15 -1.12
CA ILE A 9 0.75 -17.63 -0.05
C ILE A 9 2.16 -17.85 -0.61
N GLY A 10 3.15 -17.45 0.16
CA GLY A 10 4.55 -17.70 -0.14
C GLY A 10 5.18 -16.84 -1.22
N LYS A 11 4.45 -15.96 -1.87
CA LYS A 11 5.04 -15.09 -2.91
C LYS A 11 6.19 -14.27 -2.34
N GLY A 12 7.35 -14.36 -3.01
CA GLY A 12 8.57 -13.66 -2.60
C GLY A 12 9.29 -14.24 -1.37
N MET A 13 8.68 -15.16 -0.62
CA MET A 13 9.26 -15.75 0.61
C MET A 13 9.61 -17.23 0.45
N THR A 14 9.20 -17.89 -0.63
CA THR A 14 9.50 -19.29 -0.87
C THR A 14 10.95 -19.47 -1.30
N PRO A 15 11.70 -20.40 -0.70
CA PRO A 15 13.08 -20.66 -1.08
C PRO A 15 13.20 -21.09 -2.54
N LYS A 16 14.22 -20.58 -3.24
CA LYS A 16 14.44 -20.87 -4.67
C LYS A 16 14.58 -22.34 -5.00
N PHE A 17 15.02 -23.18 -4.08
CA PHE A 17 15.11 -24.64 -4.36
C PHE A 17 13.73 -25.30 -4.51
N VAL A 18 12.66 -24.68 -3.97
CA VAL A 18 11.27 -25.11 -4.17
C VAL A 18 10.79 -24.67 -5.55
N THR A 19 10.98 -23.37 -5.86
CA THR A 19 10.44 -22.75 -7.07
C THR A 19 11.24 -23.06 -8.33
N ALA A 20 12.52 -23.42 -8.23
CA ALA A 20 13.37 -23.67 -9.40
C ALA A 20 13.19 -25.09 -10.01
N ASN A 21 12.69 -26.06 -9.27
CA ASN A 21 12.65 -27.46 -9.67
C ASN A 21 11.25 -28.09 -9.55
N TRP A 22 10.21 -27.29 -9.60
CA TRP A 22 8.84 -27.76 -9.38
C TRP A 22 8.41 -28.83 -10.42
N GLU A 23 8.76 -28.66 -11.71
CA GLU A 23 8.46 -29.64 -12.75
C GLU A 23 9.17 -30.98 -12.53
N GLU A 24 10.47 -30.94 -12.18
CA GLU A 24 11.28 -32.15 -11.91
C GLU A 24 10.77 -32.92 -10.67
N ASN A 25 10.16 -32.20 -9.72
CA ASN A 25 9.55 -32.75 -8.53
C ASN A 25 8.10 -33.26 -8.75
N GLY A 26 7.57 -33.10 -9.97
CA GLY A 26 6.28 -33.67 -10.36
C GLY A 26 5.07 -32.79 -10.05
N TYR A 27 5.25 -31.52 -9.73
CA TYR A 27 4.16 -30.57 -9.55
C TYR A 27 3.55 -30.12 -10.88
N ALA A 28 2.27 -29.79 -10.89
CA ALA A 28 1.58 -29.29 -12.07
C ALA A 28 1.87 -27.79 -12.34
N SER A 29 2.23 -27.05 -11.30
CA SER A 29 2.64 -25.65 -11.37
C SER A 29 3.63 -25.26 -10.28
N GLU A 30 4.34 -24.15 -10.46
CA GLU A 30 5.18 -23.56 -9.42
C GLU A 30 4.36 -23.24 -8.16
N GLN A 31 3.11 -22.77 -8.35
CA GLN A 31 2.23 -22.45 -7.22
C GLN A 31 1.84 -23.69 -6.41
N ASP A 32 1.69 -24.86 -7.03
CA ASP A 32 1.41 -26.11 -6.30
C ASP A 32 2.58 -26.50 -5.38
N ALA A 33 3.82 -26.35 -5.88
CA ALA A 33 5.01 -26.57 -5.07
C ALA A 33 5.11 -25.57 -3.90
N ILE A 34 4.76 -24.30 -4.13
CA ILE A 34 4.69 -23.27 -3.11
C ILE A 34 3.62 -23.60 -2.08
N ASN A 35 2.43 -23.98 -2.52
CA ASN A 35 1.31 -24.34 -1.65
C ASN A 35 1.68 -25.50 -0.72
N GLU A 36 2.27 -26.58 -1.27
CA GLU A 36 2.73 -27.71 -0.44
C GLU A 36 3.80 -27.29 0.57
N PHE A 37 4.77 -26.48 0.15
CA PHE A 37 5.83 -26.00 1.04
C PHE A 37 5.29 -25.23 2.25
N TRP A 38 4.24 -24.43 2.06
CA TRP A 38 3.61 -23.65 3.12
C TRP A 38 2.49 -24.40 3.84
N GLY A 39 2.14 -25.63 3.41
CA GLY A 39 1.06 -26.44 3.98
C GLY A 39 -0.34 -25.95 3.59
N TRP A 40 -0.47 -25.26 2.44
CA TRP A 40 -1.78 -24.88 1.91
C TRP A 40 -2.53 -26.12 1.43
N PRO A 41 -3.78 -26.37 1.91
CA PRO A 41 -4.50 -27.59 1.56
C PRO A 41 -5.03 -27.55 0.12
N GLU A 42 -5.14 -28.71 -0.53
CA GLU A 42 -5.84 -28.84 -1.81
C GLU A 42 -7.33 -28.51 -1.69
N ASP A 43 -7.95 -28.91 -0.56
CA ASP A 43 -9.34 -28.59 -0.22
C ASP A 43 -9.37 -27.41 0.76
N GLU A 44 -9.62 -26.22 0.24
CA GLU A 44 -9.73 -24.98 1.04
C GLU A 44 -10.94 -24.97 2.01
N SER A 45 -11.85 -25.94 1.92
CA SER A 45 -12.92 -26.09 2.93
C SER A 45 -12.36 -26.57 4.28
N ASN A 46 -11.13 -27.09 4.30
CA ASN A 46 -10.38 -27.35 5.52
C ASN A 46 -9.80 -26.03 6.09
N THR A 47 -10.66 -25.26 6.73
CA THR A 47 -10.32 -23.92 7.25
C THR A 47 -9.19 -23.96 8.26
N GLU A 48 -9.07 -25.01 9.08
CA GLU A 48 -7.96 -25.15 10.04
C GLU A 48 -6.61 -25.27 9.34
N ALA A 49 -6.54 -26.02 8.25
CA ALA A 49 -5.31 -26.15 7.46
C ALA A 49 -4.96 -24.84 6.76
N VAL A 50 -5.95 -24.12 6.19
CA VAL A 50 -5.78 -22.80 5.60
C VAL A 50 -5.22 -21.80 6.62
N GLU A 51 -5.84 -21.71 7.81
CA GLU A 51 -5.38 -20.81 8.88
C GLU A 51 -3.96 -21.16 9.37
N ASN A 52 -3.62 -22.44 9.46
CA ASN A 52 -2.27 -22.87 9.84
C ASN A 52 -1.22 -22.48 8.79
N ALA A 53 -1.54 -22.61 7.51
CA ALA A 53 -0.67 -22.19 6.42
C ALA A 53 -0.45 -20.66 6.46
N ILE A 54 -1.53 -19.87 6.60
CA ILE A 54 -1.48 -18.42 6.73
C ILE A 54 -0.63 -18.00 7.93
N ARG A 55 -0.83 -18.62 9.09
CA ARG A 55 -0.05 -18.34 10.30
C ARG A 55 1.44 -18.62 10.11
N THR A 56 1.77 -19.75 9.47
CA THR A 56 3.14 -20.14 9.17
C THR A 56 3.80 -19.11 8.26
N TYR A 57 3.09 -18.69 7.23
CA TYR A 57 3.57 -17.69 6.27
C TYR A 57 3.75 -16.32 6.91
N ALA A 58 2.76 -15.81 7.63
CA ALA A 58 2.84 -14.51 8.32
C ALA A 58 4.03 -14.46 9.30
N ARG A 59 4.28 -15.55 10.02
CA ARG A 59 5.45 -15.66 10.89
C ARG A 59 6.76 -15.63 10.09
N ALA A 60 6.84 -16.34 8.98
CA ALA A 60 8.03 -16.34 8.13
C ALA A 60 8.32 -14.95 7.54
N VAL A 61 7.28 -14.19 7.17
CA VAL A 61 7.40 -12.78 6.79
C VAL A 61 8.04 -11.98 7.94
N ALA A 62 7.49 -12.09 9.15
CA ALA A 62 7.99 -11.37 10.32
C ALA A 62 9.44 -11.73 10.65
N ASP A 63 9.79 -13.03 10.67
CA ASP A 63 11.13 -13.52 10.95
C ASP A 63 12.14 -13.01 9.90
N THR A 64 11.75 -13.00 8.62
CA THR A 64 12.59 -12.52 7.53
C THR A 64 12.84 -11.02 7.64
N LEU A 65 11.81 -10.22 7.87
CA LEU A 65 11.93 -8.77 8.02
C LEU A 65 12.75 -8.39 9.25
N ASN A 66 12.60 -9.12 10.35
CA ASN A 66 13.43 -8.96 11.53
C ASN A 66 14.91 -9.29 11.25
N LYS A 67 15.18 -10.39 10.55
CA LYS A 67 16.53 -10.82 10.17
C LYS A 67 17.26 -9.77 9.34
N TYR A 68 16.56 -9.08 8.46
CA TYR A 68 17.15 -8.04 7.60
C TYR A 68 17.04 -6.62 8.18
N GLY A 69 16.48 -6.45 9.37
CA GLY A 69 16.41 -5.17 10.07
C GLY A 69 15.42 -4.17 9.48
N TYR A 70 14.36 -4.65 8.85
CA TYR A 70 13.29 -3.76 8.37
C TYR A 70 12.43 -3.22 9.52
N ASP A 71 11.99 -1.97 9.41
CA ASP A 71 11.18 -1.27 10.40
C ASP A 71 9.67 -1.53 10.23
N GLY A 72 9.26 -2.29 9.24
CA GLY A 72 7.85 -2.60 9.00
C GLY A 72 7.59 -3.32 7.71
N PHE A 73 6.31 -3.63 7.50
CA PHE A 73 5.78 -4.30 6.33
C PHE A 73 4.71 -3.45 5.66
N ASP A 74 4.74 -3.41 4.34
CA ASP A 74 3.77 -2.73 3.50
C ASP A 74 3.11 -3.76 2.58
N ILE A 75 1.79 -3.85 2.64
CA ILE A 75 1.01 -4.77 1.83
C ILE A 75 0.50 -4.02 0.61
N ASP A 76 0.99 -4.36 -0.57
CA ASP A 76 0.43 -3.91 -1.84
C ASP A 76 -0.81 -4.77 -2.15
N TYR A 77 -2.00 -4.20 -1.82
CA TYR A 77 -3.30 -4.85 -1.89
C TYR A 77 -4.08 -4.35 -3.10
N GLU A 78 -4.16 -5.17 -4.14
CA GLU A 78 -4.79 -4.84 -5.42
C GLU A 78 -5.84 -5.89 -5.84
N PRO A 79 -7.01 -5.97 -5.16
CA PRO A 79 -8.00 -7.03 -5.40
C PRO A 79 -8.73 -6.90 -6.74
N VAL A 80 -8.68 -5.73 -7.39
CA VAL A 80 -9.41 -5.48 -8.64
C VAL A 80 -8.49 -5.06 -9.77
N ALA A 81 -7.43 -4.31 -9.51
CA ALA A 81 -6.51 -3.83 -10.52
C ALA A 81 -5.52 -4.94 -10.94
N GLY A 82 -5.67 -5.48 -12.15
CA GLY A 82 -4.70 -6.39 -12.73
C GLY A 82 -4.84 -7.87 -12.32
N PRO A 83 -3.81 -8.69 -12.58
CA PRO A 83 -3.84 -10.13 -12.38
C PRO A 83 -3.45 -10.57 -10.95
N TYR A 84 -3.47 -9.67 -9.99
CA TYR A 84 -2.96 -9.91 -8.63
C TYR A 84 -4.00 -10.58 -7.72
N HIS A 85 -4.52 -11.73 -8.19
CA HIS A 85 -5.45 -12.55 -7.44
C HIS A 85 -4.84 -13.91 -7.17
N GLY A 86 -5.02 -14.41 -5.96
CA GLY A 86 -4.51 -15.70 -5.56
C GLY A 86 -5.31 -16.31 -4.42
N ASN A 87 -4.65 -17.09 -3.61
CA ASN A 87 -5.30 -17.76 -2.49
C ASN A 87 -5.36 -16.91 -1.21
N ILE A 88 -4.57 -15.85 -1.08
CA ILE A 88 -4.67 -14.88 0.03
C ILE A 88 -5.60 -13.73 -0.37
N VAL A 89 -5.34 -13.04 -1.49
CA VAL A 89 -6.21 -11.96 -1.99
C VAL A 89 -7.08 -12.50 -3.11
N LYS A 90 -8.38 -12.55 -2.88
CA LYS A 90 -9.40 -12.99 -3.84
C LYS A 90 -10.28 -11.80 -4.22
N GLN A 91 -10.66 -11.72 -5.50
CA GLN A 91 -11.52 -10.63 -5.97
C GLN A 91 -12.92 -10.62 -5.32
N SER A 92 -13.41 -11.79 -4.95
CA SER A 92 -14.79 -11.98 -4.44
C SER A 92 -14.87 -12.27 -2.95
N ASP A 93 -13.73 -12.45 -2.28
CA ASP A 93 -13.70 -12.92 -0.90
C ASP A 93 -12.40 -12.50 -0.21
N ASN A 94 -12.51 -11.73 0.86
CA ASN A 94 -11.37 -11.24 1.63
C ASN A 94 -11.04 -12.10 2.87
N ASN A 95 -11.70 -13.23 3.11
CA ASN A 95 -11.53 -13.99 4.36
C ASN A 95 -10.09 -14.42 4.62
N ASN A 96 -9.39 -14.93 3.60
CA ASN A 96 -7.99 -15.33 3.75
C ASN A 96 -7.07 -14.12 3.98
N PHE A 97 -7.36 -12.98 3.33
CA PHE A 97 -6.65 -11.73 3.57
C PHE A 97 -6.88 -11.23 5.01
N PHE A 98 -8.09 -11.34 5.51
CA PHE A 98 -8.38 -10.96 6.90
C PHE A 98 -7.64 -11.86 7.90
N SER A 99 -7.62 -13.18 7.68
CA SER A 99 -6.85 -14.11 8.50
C SER A 99 -5.36 -13.78 8.46
N PHE A 100 -4.82 -13.41 7.30
CA PHE A 100 -3.43 -12.96 7.17
C PHE A 100 -3.17 -11.67 7.95
N GLY A 101 -4.05 -10.69 7.87
CA GLY A 101 -3.99 -9.46 8.66
C GLY A 101 -4.03 -9.72 10.17
N ASP A 102 -4.91 -10.63 10.63
CA ASP A 102 -5.01 -11.04 12.04
C ASP A 102 -3.72 -11.70 12.56
N GLU A 103 -2.97 -12.36 11.70
CA GLU A 103 -1.66 -12.90 12.06
C GLU A 103 -0.57 -11.84 12.03
N LEU A 104 -0.53 -10.98 11.00
CA LEU A 104 0.48 -9.93 10.85
C LEU A 104 0.44 -8.89 11.98
N VAL A 105 -0.75 -8.55 12.48
CA VAL A 105 -0.91 -7.57 13.55
C VAL A 105 -0.25 -7.96 14.87
N LYS A 106 0.14 -9.23 15.03
CA LYS A 106 0.93 -9.71 16.17
C LYS A 106 2.40 -9.27 16.11
N TYR A 107 2.87 -8.89 14.92
CA TYR A 107 4.27 -8.56 14.65
C TYR A 107 4.47 -7.10 14.22
N PHE A 108 3.48 -6.52 13.56
CA PHE A 108 3.54 -5.20 12.93
C PHE A 108 2.32 -4.35 13.29
N GLY A 109 2.45 -3.04 13.10
CA GLY A 109 1.36 -2.10 13.29
C GLY A 109 1.13 -1.68 14.74
N PRO A 110 0.20 -0.75 14.95
CA PRO A 110 -0.01 -0.09 16.23
C PRO A 110 -0.48 -1.04 17.36
N LYS A 111 -1.10 -2.17 16.99
CA LYS A 111 -1.59 -3.16 17.98
C LYS A 111 -0.52 -4.16 18.42
N SER A 112 0.58 -4.31 17.67
CA SER A 112 1.63 -5.29 17.98
C SER A 112 2.45 -4.94 19.21
N GLY A 113 2.60 -3.65 19.53
CA GLY A 113 3.50 -3.16 20.57
C GLY A 113 5.00 -3.28 20.23
N THR A 114 5.35 -3.72 19.02
CA THR A 114 6.75 -3.91 18.58
C THR A 114 7.44 -2.63 18.12
N GLY A 115 6.67 -1.57 17.82
CA GLY A 115 7.15 -0.34 17.19
C GLY A 115 7.43 -0.48 15.69
N LYS A 116 7.15 -1.64 15.10
CA LYS A 116 7.26 -1.86 13.65
C LYS A 116 5.97 -1.48 12.95
N LEU A 117 6.09 -0.83 11.80
CA LEU A 117 4.95 -0.35 11.02
C LEU A 117 4.24 -1.48 10.27
N LEU A 118 2.92 -1.38 10.14
CA LEU A 118 2.12 -2.10 9.18
C LEU A 118 1.41 -1.07 8.28
N VAL A 119 1.66 -1.15 7.01
CA VAL A 119 1.13 -0.23 6.01
C VAL A 119 0.36 -1.03 4.96
N ILE A 120 -0.62 -0.43 4.34
CA ILE A 120 -1.33 -1.01 3.22
C ILE A 120 -1.36 -0.02 2.06
N ASP A 121 -0.89 -0.46 0.91
CA ASP A 121 -0.86 0.26 -0.36
C ASP A 121 -1.87 -0.33 -1.36
N GLY A 122 -2.16 0.37 -2.42
CA GLY A 122 -3.00 -0.07 -3.52
C GLY A 122 -4.45 0.38 -3.42
N GLU A 123 -5.35 -0.55 -3.15
CA GLU A 123 -6.79 -0.34 -3.09
C GLU A 123 -7.43 -0.62 -1.71
N PRO A 124 -6.87 -0.12 -0.58
CA PRO A 124 -7.41 -0.40 0.76
C PRO A 124 -8.88 0.01 0.93
N GLN A 125 -9.37 0.99 0.15
CA GLN A 125 -10.76 1.42 0.16
C GLN A 125 -11.76 0.32 -0.24
N ARG A 126 -11.30 -0.80 -0.77
CA ARG A 126 -12.14 -1.95 -1.14
C ARG A 126 -12.34 -2.97 -0.02
N ILE A 127 -11.76 -2.75 1.13
CA ILE A 127 -11.96 -3.59 2.32
C ILE A 127 -13.25 -3.17 3.02
N THR A 128 -14.40 -3.39 2.37
CA THR A 128 -15.70 -2.95 2.88
C THR A 128 -16.32 -3.92 3.89
N ASP A 129 -15.90 -5.18 3.88
CA ASP A 129 -16.56 -6.26 4.64
C ASP A 129 -16.08 -6.31 6.10
N ARG A 130 -14.93 -5.68 6.40
CA ARG A 130 -14.32 -5.71 7.73
C ARG A 130 -13.54 -4.40 8.00
N PRO A 131 -14.24 -3.25 8.13
CA PRO A 131 -13.59 -1.94 8.30
C PRO A 131 -12.73 -1.83 9.57
N GLU A 132 -13.00 -2.62 10.61
CA GLU A 132 -12.20 -2.67 11.84
C GLU A 132 -10.74 -3.08 11.62
N ILE A 133 -10.40 -3.72 10.49
CA ILE A 133 -9.00 -4.02 10.14
C ILE A 133 -8.19 -2.72 9.92
N GLY A 134 -8.84 -1.60 9.65
CA GLY A 134 -8.20 -0.29 9.57
C GLY A 134 -7.39 0.08 10.81
N HIS A 135 -7.74 -0.47 12.00
CA HIS A 135 -6.96 -0.32 13.23
C HIS A 135 -5.62 -1.07 13.23
N TYR A 136 -5.37 -1.92 12.24
CA TYR A 136 -4.12 -2.69 12.12
C TYR A 136 -3.00 -1.87 11.50
N PHE A 137 -3.35 -0.85 10.71
CA PHE A 137 -2.41 -0.10 9.89
C PHE A 137 -1.99 1.21 10.55
N ASP A 138 -0.74 1.60 10.30
CA ASP A 138 -0.20 2.92 10.61
C ASP A 138 -0.54 3.92 9.50
N TYR A 139 -0.52 3.48 8.24
CA TYR A 139 -0.80 4.31 7.06
C TYR A 139 -1.58 3.56 5.99
N PHE A 140 -2.39 4.32 5.25
CA PHE A 140 -3.03 3.94 3.99
C PHE A 140 -2.33 4.66 2.85
N ILE A 141 -1.74 3.94 1.92
CA ILE A 141 -1.15 4.51 0.72
C ILE A 141 -2.13 4.32 -0.44
N ILE A 142 -2.56 5.41 -1.02
CA ILE A 142 -3.46 5.42 -2.17
C ILE A 142 -2.66 5.65 -3.45
N GLN A 143 -2.74 4.73 -4.38
CA GLN A 143 -2.16 4.84 -5.71
C GLN A 143 -2.95 5.88 -6.53
N ALA A 144 -2.66 7.16 -6.30
CA ALA A 144 -3.30 8.29 -6.97
C ALA A 144 -2.67 8.59 -8.34
N TYR A 145 -2.34 7.53 -9.05
CA TYR A 145 -1.61 7.56 -10.32
C TYR A 145 -2.30 8.43 -11.37
N SER A 146 -1.50 9.22 -12.09
CA SER A 146 -1.93 10.14 -13.14
C SER A 146 -2.96 11.16 -12.64
N CYS A 147 -2.84 11.61 -11.39
CA CYS A 147 -3.77 12.55 -10.78
C CYS A 147 -3.71 13.90 -11.49
N SER A 148 -4.88 14.41 -11.91
CA SER A 148 -4.99 15.65 -12.68
C SER A 148 -5.46 16.86 -11.87
N GLY A 149 -5.81 16.69 -10.59
CA GLY A 149 -6.27 17.81 -9.76
C GLY A 149 -6.90 17.41 -8.42
N ASP A 150 -7.24 18.40 -7.62
CA ASP A 150 -7.82 18.26 -6.28
C ASP A 150 -9.11 17.42 -6.27
N GLY A 151 -9.93 17.53 -7.34
CA GLY A 151 -11.16 16.75 -7.46
C GLY A 151 -10.91 15.25 -7.53
N ASN A 152 -9.82 14.83 -8.19
CA ASN A 152 -9.43 13.42 -8.24
C ASN A 152 -8.99 12.92 -6.86
N LEU A 153 -8.18 13.70 -6.14
CA LEU A 153 -7.73 13.36 -4.79
C LEU A 153 -8.89 13.29 -3.78
N ASN A 154 -9.81 14.27 -3.82
CA ASN A 154 -11.02 14.23 -3.00
C ASN A 154 -11.93 13.06 -3.39
N GLY A 155 -12.00 12.72 -4.68
CA GLY A 155 -12.74 11.55 -5.17
C GLY A 155 -12.25 10.23 -4.57
N ARG A 156 -10.94 10.09 -4.36
CA ARG A 156 -10.35 8.89 -3.75
C ARG A 156 -10.52 8.85 -2.23
N LEU A 157 -10.36 10.00 -1.58
CA LEU A 157 -10.41 10.07 -0.11
C LEU A 157 -11.85 10.19 0.42
N ILE A 158 -12.71 11.03 -0.20
CA ILE A 158 -13.95 11.53 0.38
C ILE A 158 -15.19 11.11 -0.41
N ASP A 159 -15.18 11.22 -1.77
CA ASP A 159 -16.41 11.14 -2.57
C ASP A 159 -16.71 9.74 -3.12
N GLY A 160 -15.71 8.89 -3.31
CA GLY A 160 -15.88 7.53 -3.82
C GLY A 160 -16.24 7.43 -5.30
N ASN A 161 -15.84 8.38 -6.13
CA ASN A 161 -16.13 8.39 -7.57
C ASN A 161 -14.89 8.19 -8.46
N VAL A 162 -13.75 7.85 -7.85
CA VAL A 162 -12.49 7.58 -8.54
C VAL A 162 -11.93 6.24 -8.09
N TRP A 163 -12.03 5.24 -8.95
CA TRP A 163 -11.49 3.88 -8.77
C TRP A 163 -12.07 3.10 -7.57
N GLY A 164 -13.35 3.35 -7.24
CA GLY A 164 -14.06 2.63 -6.20
C GLY A 164 -14.62 3.52 -5.11
N PRO A 165 -14.94 2.96 -3.93
CA PRO A 165 -15.42 3.72 -2.79
C PRO A 165 -14.36 4.69 -2.29
N ALA A 166 -14.78 5.72 -1.53
CA ALA A 166 -13.82 6.58 -0.85
C ALA A 166 -13.17 5.86 0.33
N LEU A 167 -11.92 6.18 0.64
CA LEU A 167 -11.27 5.61 1.81
C LEU A 167 -12.03 5.93 3.10
N ILE A 168 -12.55 7.17 3.22
CA ILE A 168 -13.36 7.59 4.37
C ILE A 168 -14.68 6.82 4.44
N SER A 169 -15.32 6.49 3.31
CA SER A 169 -16.57 5.69 3.36
C SER A 169 -16.33 4.26 3.82
N THR A 170 -15.12 3.74 3.63
CA THR A 170 -14.73 2.40 4.11
C THR A 170 -14.36 2.41 5.60
N PHE A 171 -13.55 3.34 6.04
CA PHE A 171 -12.95 3.30 7.38
C PHE A 171 -13.40 4.43 8.31
N GLY A 172 -14.13 5.44 7.80
CA GLY A 172 -14.44 6.65 8.56
C GLY A 172 -15.40 6.44 9.71
N GLU A 173 -16.35 5.49 9.59
CA GLU A 173 -17.25 5.15 10.70
C GLU A 173 -16.48 4.51 11.86
N GLU A 174 -15.53 3.63 11.56
CA GLU A 174 -14.76 2.88 12.55
C GLU A 174 -13.62 3.72 13.18
N LEU A 175 -12.87 4.46 12.36
CA LEU A 175 -11.67 5.17 12.77
C LEU A 175 -11.90 6.66 13.04
N GLY A 176 -12.93 7.26 12.46
CA GLY A 176 -13.13 8.71 12.35
C GLY A 176 -12.44 9.32 11.12
N GLU A 177 -13.13 10.24 10.44
CA GLU A 177 -12.62 10.90 9.21
C GLU A 177 -11.26 11.57 9.38
N GLU A 178 -11.05 12.26 10.50
CA GLU A 178 -9.78 12.91 10.82
C GLU A 178 -8.65 11.89 10.84
N LYS A 179 -8.83 10.79 11.55
CA LYS A 179 -7.79 9.77 11.67
C LYS A 179 -7.50 9.11 10.33
N VAL A 180 -8.53 8.75 9.56
CA VAL A 180 -8.34 8.18 8.21
C VAL A 180 -7.55 9.15 7.33
N THR A 181 -7.90 10.44 7.33
CA THR A 181 -7.17 11.46 6.57
C THR A 181 -5.72 11.59 7.04
N ASN A 182 -5.50 11.64 8.36
CA ASN A 182 -4.16 11.75 8.96
C ASN A 182 -3.28 10.51 8.74
N MET A 183 -3.85 9.37 8.35
CA MET A 183 -3.14 8.14 7.96
C MET A 183 -2.90 8.05 6.45
N THR A 184 -3.49 8.92 5.62
CA THR A 184 -3.48 8.78 4.16
C THR A 184 -2.26 9.41 3.52
N ILE A 185 -1.58 8.63 2.67
CA ILE A 185 -0.49 9.04 1.78
C ILE A 185 -1.00 8.91 0.34
N MET A 186 -0.82 9.95 -0.48
CA MET A 186 -1.12 9.92 -1.91
C MET A 186 0.15 9.68 -2.71
N THR A 187 0.12 8.70 -3.62
CA THR A 187 1.32 8.26 -4.36
C THR A 187 1.12 8.41 -5.86
N GLU A 188 2.10 9.02 -6.54
CA GLU A 188 2.15 9.14 -7.99
C GLU A 188 2.94 8.00 -8.63
N ASN A 189 2.68 7.71 -9.90
CA ASN A 189 3.43 6.73 -10.70
C ASN A 189 4.62 7.39 -11.39
N PHE A 190 5.83 7.01 -10.99
CA PHE A 190 7.10 7.40 -11.60
C PHE A 190 7.79 6.24 -12.35
N GLU A 191 7.03 5.23 -12.79
CA GLU A 191 7.60 4.11 -13.54
C GLU A 191 8.26 4.55 -14.85
N ALA A 192 7.67 5.52 -15.55
CA ALA A 192 8.28 6.13 -16.71
C ALA A 192 9.26 7.25 -16.28
N VAL A 193 10.52 7.13 -16.71
CA VAL A 193 11.60 8.05 -16.32
C VAL A 193 11.31 9.50 -16.70
N ASP A 194 10.73 9.76 -17.87
CA ASP A 194 10.35 11.10 -18.32
C ASP A 194 9.26 11.72 -17.44
N ILE A 195 8.31 10.95 -16.97
CA ILE A 195 7.29 11.38 -16.00
C ILE A 195 7.95 11.72 -14.67
N ALA A 196 8.81 10.84 -14.15
CA ALA A 196 9.53 11.07 -12.89
C ALA A 196 10.40 12.33 -12.94
N MET A 197 11.18 12.49 -14.01
CA MET A 197 12.06 13.66 -14.21
C MET A 197 11.29 14.99 -14.26
N ASN A 198 10.04 14.96 -14.71
CA ASN A 198 9.15 16.12 -14.75
C ASN A 198 8.32 16.35 -13.47
N GLY A 199 8.33 15.42 -12.50
CA GLY A 199 7.56 15.51 -11.26
C GLY A 199 6.11 15.05 -11.39
N GLY A 200 5.82 14.18 -12.36
CA GLY A 200 4.52 13.60 -12.60
C GLY A 200 3.78 14.18 -13.79
N TYR A 201 2.46 14.03 -13.78
CA TYR A 201 1.53 14.45 -14.81
C TYR A 201 1.08 15.93 -14.61
N ASP A 202 0.35 16.46 -15.58
CA ASP A 202 -0.23 17.81 -15.46
C ASP A 202 -1.36 17.81 -14.43
N PHE A 203 -1.26 18.72 -13.47
CA PHE A 203 -2.20 18.89 -12.37
C PHE A 203 -2.73 20.32 -12.34
N THR A 204 -4.03 20.47 -12.10
CA THR A 204 -4.66 21.78 -11.90
C THR A 204 -5.43 21.77 -10.58
N ASP A 205 -5.07 22.65 -9.66
CA ASP A 205 -5.77 22.76 -8.38
C ASP A 205 -7.16 23.40 -8.51
N SER A 206 -7.92 23.41 -7.43
CA SER A 206 -9.27 23.99 -7.37
C SER A 206 -9.31 25.51 -7.59
N TYR A 207 -8.16 26.19 -7.56
CA TYR A 207 -8.01 27.62 -7.83
C TYR A 207 -7.57 27.91 -9.27
N GLY A 208 -7.33 26.88 -10.09
CA GLY A 208 -6.88 27.00 -11.47
C GLY A 208 -5.36 27.11 -11.63
N ASN A 209 -4.57 26.93 -10.58
CA ASN A 209 -3.11 26.91 -10.68
C ASN A 209 -2.63 25.58 -11.31
N LYS A 210 -1.72 25.70 -12.26
CA LYS A 210 -1.14 24.55 -12.99
C LYS A 210 0.22 24.19 -12.41
N MET A 211 0.44 22.92 -12.17
CA MET A 211 1.69 22.36 -11.65
C MET A 211 1.83 20.89 -12.06
N LYS A 212 2.85 20.20 -11.59
CA LYS A 212 2.97 18.75 -11.74
C LYS A 212 2.31 18.02 -10.57
N SER A 213 1.86 16.78 -10.80
CA SER A 213 0.99 16.04 -9.87
C SER A 213 1.61 15.80 -8.51
N LEU A 214 2.92 15.48 -8.40
CA LEU A 214 3.56 15.32 -7.11
C LEU A 214 3.56 16.62 -6.29
N GLU A 215 3.82 17.77 -6.93
CA GLU A 215 3.71 19.08 -6.28
C GLU A 215 2.25 19.38 -5.91
N GLY A 216 1.31 19.09 -6.83
CA GLY A 216 -0.13 19.25 -6.59
C GLY A 216 -0.59 18.42 -5.39
N MET A 217 -0.23 17.15 -5.32
CA MET A 217 -0.51 16.28 -4.17
C MET A 217 0.09 16.83 -2.87
N ALA A 218 1.31 17.37 -2.92
CA ALA A 218 1.96 17.95 -1.73
C ALA A 218 1.21 19.20 -1.24
N ARG A 219 0.75 20.06 -2.14
CA ARG A 219 -0.01 21.31 -1.82
C ARG A 219 -1.46 21.07 -1.47
N TRP A 220 -2.05 19.97 -1.99
CA TRP A 220 -3.46 19.68 -1.79
C TRP A 220 -3.82 19.55 -0.30
N VAL A 221 -4.88 20.24 0.08
CA VAL A 221 -5.54 20.11 1.38
C VAL A 221 -6.87 19.41 1.16
N PRO A 222 -7.11 18.25 1.79
CA PRO A 222 -8.39 17.57 1.71
C PRO A 222 -9.55 18.48 2.05
N ARG A 223 -10.66 18.35 1.31
CA ARG A 223 -11.85 19.22 1.46
C ARG A 223 -12.47 19.15 2.85
N ASN A 224 -12.29 18.06 3.58
CA ASN A 224 -12.73 17.92 4.98
C ASN A 224 -11.90 18.78 5.97
N GLY A 225 -10.82 19.41 5.51
CA GLY A 225 -9.99 20.30 6.31
C GLY A 225 -8.93 19.63 7.17
N PHE A 226 -8.89 18.29 7.20
CA PHE A 226 -7.87 17.56 7.96
C PHE A 226 -6.58 17.43 7.15
N GLN A 227 -5.46 17.15 7.84
CA GLN A 227 -4.16 17.00 7.20
C GLN A 227 -3.93 15.57 6.76
N LYS A 228 -3.48 15.37 5.52
CA LYS A 228 -2.98 14.06 5.07
C LYS A 228 -1.62 13.74 5.69
N ALA A 229 -1.26 12.45 5.77
CA ALA A 229 0.04 12.00 6.28
C ALA A 229 1.20 12.40 5.37
N GLY A 230 1.03 12.27 4.05
CA GLY A 230 2.14 12.51 3.15
C GLY A 230 1.80 12.38 1.68
N VAL A 231 2.87 12.42 0.89
CA VAL A 231 2.88 12.09 -0.53
C VAL A 231 4.07 11.21 -0.87
N GLY A 232 3.96 10.43 -1.93
CA GLY A 232 5.00 9.52 -2.39
C GLY A 232 5.04 9.36 -3.90
N ALA A 233 5.94 8.54 -4.38
CA ALA A 233 6.01 8.12 -5.78
C ALA A 233 6.50 6.67 -5.89
N TYR A 234 5.85 5.91 -6.74
CA TYR A 234 6.28 4.61 -7.23
C TYR A 234 6.90 4.83 -8.61
N ARG A 235 7.99 4.60 -8.85
CA ARG A 235 9.31 4.19 -8.45
C ARG A 235 10.19 5.44 -8.32
N MET A 236 10.37 5.90 -7.13
CA MET A 236 11.07 7.17 -6.85
C MET A 236 12.51 7.20 -7.41
N GLU A 237 13.18 6.06 -7.52
CA GLU A 237 14.52 5.97 -8.07
C GLU A 237 14.61 6.47 -9.52
N ALA A 238 13.51 6.48 -10.28
CA ALA A 238 13.48 7.02 -11.63
C ALA A 238 13.77 8.53 -11.69
N GLU A 239 13.61 9.23 -10.56
CA GLU A 239 13.93 10.67 -10.44
C GLU A 239 15.41 10.96 -10.11
N PHE A 240 16.23 9.95 -9.88
CA PHE A 240 17.65 10.13 -9.50
C PHE A 240 18.43 11.03 -10.46
N GLY A 241 18.13 10.98 -11.75
CA GLY A 241 18.80 11.78 -12.80
C GLY A 241 18.49 13.29 -12.80
N THR A 242 17.62 13.81 -11.91
CA THR A 242 17.36 15.25 -11.82
C THR A 242 18.56 16.01 -11.23
N ASN A 243 18.58 17.34 -11.42
CA ASN A 243 19.59 18.20 -10.80
C ASN A 243 18.92 19.33 -10.00
N PRO A 244 19.02 19.35 -8.65
CA PRO A 244 19.64 18.31 -7.82
C PRO A 244 18.89 16.96 -7.90
N GLU A 245 19.55 15.87 -7.55
CA GLU A 245 18.93 14.54 -7.47
C GLU A 245 17.64 14.56 -6.64
N TYR A 246 16.62 13.85 -7.11
CA TYR A 246 15.30 13.83 -6.48
C TYR A 246 14.66 15.22 -6.29
N LYS A 247 14.82 16.10 -7.28
CA LYS A 247 14.39 17.51 -7.22
C LYS A 247 12.91 17.66 -6.86
N ASN A 248 12.05 16.88 -7.51
CA ASN A 248 10.60 17.00 -7.32
C ASN A 248 10.17 16.42 -5.96
N MET A 249 10.75 15.30 -5.55
CA MET A 249 10.50 14.73 -4.21
C MET A 249 11.00 15.66 -3.11
N ARG A 250 12.20 16.27 -3.26
CA ARG A 250 12.70 17.27 -2.32
C ARG A 250 11.78 18.49 -2.22
N ASN A 251 11.22 18.95 -3.34
CA ASN A 251 10.24 20.02 -3.37
C ASN A 251 8.97 19.62 -2.61
N ALA A 252 8.44 18.43 -2.87
CA ALA A 252 7.27 17.90 -2.16
C ALA A 252 7.49 17.82 -0.64
N ILE A 253 8.66 17.34 -0.20
CA ILE A 253 9.05 17.30 1.22
C ILE A 253 9.06 18.71 1.82
N GLN A 254 9.62 19.70 1.12
CA GLN A 254 9.66 21.09 1.60
C GLN A 254 8.27 21.72 1.69
N ILE A 255 7.38 21.41 0.76
CA ILE A 255 5.99 21.88 0.79
C ILE A 255 5.26 21.30 2.00
N MET A 256 5.42 19.99 2.23
CA MET A 256 4.78 19.30 3.35
C MET A 256 5.37 19.69 4.72
N ASN A 257 6.66 20.08 4.74
CA ASN A 257 7.40 20.41 5.97
C ASN A 257 8.06 21.80 5.83
N PRO A 258 7.29 22.91 5.81
CA PRO A 258 7.85 24.23 5.66
C PRO A 258 8.72 24.58 6.87
N SER A 259 9.99 24.98 6.63
CA SER A 259 10.87 25.42 7.71
C SER A 259 10.36 26.73 8.33
N SER A 260 10.52 26.89 9.64
CA SER A 260 10.15 28.13 10.36
C SER A 260 10.83 29.38 9.80
N HIS A 261 11.98 29.27 9.17
CA HIS A 261 12.68 30.39 8.50
C HIS A 261 11.99 30.89 7.23
N THR A 262 11.16 30.08 6.57
CA THR A 262 10.40 30.49 5.38
C THR A 262 9.20 31.35 5.74
N LEU A 263 8.68 31.24 6.97
CA LEU A 263 7.54 32.03 7.46
C LEU A 263 7.92 33.45 7.90
N LEU A 264 9.21 33.73 8.09
CA LEU A 264 9.71 35.06 8.52
C LEU A 264 10.02 36.01 7.35
N LYS A 265 9.81 35.58 6.10
CA LYS A 265 10.01 36.37 4.88
C LYS A 265 8.70 36.76 4.17
N LYS A 266 7.67 37.09 4.94
CA LYS A 266 6.48 37.74 4.42
C LYS A 266 6.40 39.18 4.90
#